data_1b58a2452a669efcd0fe4049b36ce6b3
#
_entry.id   1b58a2452a669efcd0fe4049b36ce6b3
#
_cell.length_a   1.000
_cell.length_b   1.000
_cell.length_c   1.000
_cell.angle_alpha   90.00
_cell.angle_beta   90.00
_cell.angle_gamma   90.00
#
_symmetry.space_group_name_H-M   'P 1'
#
loop_
_entity.id
_entity.type
_entity.pdbx_description
1 polymer ?
#
loop_
_entity_poly.entity_id
_entity_poly.type
_entity_poly.pdbx_seq_one_letter_code
_entity_poly.pdbx_strand_id
1 'polypeptide(L)'
;MCFGCGARLMVPRIATDPKDKNLVFEAGERISDRYEIEEFLGRGGMGVVYRARDHLTNEIVALKFMIPDLLKSQKAQQLFIQEAQVARRLRHENIVAVHDVSTTPEGVLYLSMEFLRGQSLRGMLRKCRHEHRMIDVRLAVHTTAQILKALEYAHRMVIHRDMKPENAMLLPGEHIKVLDFGLAKAVDEEAALTGDPKRKRVVGTAAYASPEQKSFRQVDLRSDLYSTGLLLYEFLTLRTPTEEQVEVTKVRNDIAPSLLAVLKKALRTDPAERWQTAGEFRAQLIQAYETSYRRATRPKTPTSSEARAVSTEGMVYMEGGSFLMGNDIVPEEGPSFEAQVEPFYMDVHPVTNDQYREFLKATGHRKPEFWGDATFGGGPQPVVGVGLEEAMAYAEWAGKQLPTEAQWEFAARGKDNRKYPWGNREPDPMLCNYGDMMSLTAIIGMHEEGRTPDGIHDLAGNVFEWTCDFFMPYQPGAAKRKEPPIPRYTVRGGCWNSPPEELRCTFRKGLFPEERLNTVGFRLVLPAEKETVQ
;
A
#
# COMPACT_ATOMS: atom_id res chain seq x y z
N MET A 1 -17.63 -20.36 -3.14
CA MET A 1 -18.85 -19.68 -3.63
C MET A 1 -18.54 -18.20 -3.73
N CYS A 2 -18.88 -17.56 -4.82
CA CYS A 2 -18.72 -16.11 -4.95
C CYS A 2 -19.81 -15.43 -4.10
N PHE A 3 -19.43 -14.58 -3.16
CA PHE A 3 -20.37 -13.90 -2.24
C PHE A 3 -21.29 -12.86 -2.92
N GLY A 4 -21.14 -12.62 -4.24
CA GLY A 4 -21.97 -11.64 -4.96
C GLY A 4 -23.01 -12.21 -5.93
N CYS A 5 -22.94 -13.47 -6.36
CA CYS A 5 -23.84 -14.02 -7.36
C CYS A 5 -24.25 -15.48 -7.14
N GLY A 6 -23.85 -16.13 -6.05
CA GLY A 6 -24.20 -17.54 -5.76
C GLY A 6 -23.66 -18.58 -6.76
N ALA A 7 -22.88 -18.18 -7.76
CA ALA A 7 -22.30 -19.11 -8.72
C ALA A 7 -21.19 -19.91 -8.04
N ARG A 8 -21.27 -21.23 -8.12
CA ARG A 8 -20.11 -22.09 -7.87
C ARG A 8 -19.03 -21.66 -8.86
N LEU A 9 -17.94 -21.08 -8.34
CA LEU A 9 -16.69 -20.99 -9.11
C LEU A 9 -16.33 -22.44 -9.47
N MET A 10 -16.65 -22.83 -10.68
CA MET A 10 -16.02 -24.00 -11.28
C MET A 10 -14.57 -23.60 -11.45
N VAL A 11 -13.71 -24.11 -10.56
CA VAL A 11 -12.27 -24.11 -10.79
C VAL A 11 -12.11 -24.75 -12.16
N PRO A 12 -11.51 -24.06 -13.17
CA PRO A 12 -11.27 -24.72 -14.43
C PRO A 12 -10.44 -25.97 -14.11
N ARG A 13 -10.93 -27.14 -14.42
CA ARG A 13 -10.09 -28.32 -14.55
C ARG A 13 -9.03 -27.91 -15.56
N ILE A 14 -7.83 -27.58 -15.10
CA ILE A 14 -6.70 -27.42 -15.98
C ILE A 14 -6.52 -28.78 -16.61
N ALA A 15 -6.90 -28.86 -17.90
CA ALA A 15 -6.72 -30.07 -18.69
C ALA A 15 -5.25 -30.43 -18.60
N THR A 16 -4.96 -31.53 -17.96
CA THR A 16 -3.63 -32.14 -17.94
C THR A 16 -3.30 -32.52 -19.37
N ASP A 17 -2.39 -31.76 -19.99
CA ASP A 17 -1.75 -32.24 -21.21
C ASP A 17 -1.02 -33.56 -20.83
N PRO A 18 -1.34 -34.72 -21.46
CA PRO A 18 -0.73 -36.00 -21.10
C PRO A 18 0.79 -36.05 -21.27
N LYS A 19 1.40 -35.01 -21.87
CA LYS A 19 2.86 -34.86 -22.05
C LYS A 19 3.54 -34.12 -20.91
N ASP A 20 2.81 -33.46 -20.02
CA ASP A 20 3.36 -32.74 -18.88
C ASP A 20 3.34 -33.64 -17.64
N LYS A 21 4.44 -34.36 -17.37
CA LYS A 21 4.70 -35.07 -16.10
C LYS A 21 4.97 -34.07 -14.98
N ASN A 22 4.00 -33.18 -14.72
CA ASN A 22 4.18 -32.08 -13.79
C ASN A 22 3.64 -32.41 -12.42
N LEU A 23 4.35 -31.95 -11.39
CA LEU A 23 3.91 -31.91 -10.02
C LEU A 23 2.56 -31.16 -9.93
N VAL A 24 1.49 -31.91 -9.82
CA VAL A 24 0.14 -31.36 -9.61
C VAL A 24 -0.36 -31.98 -8.31
N PHE A 25 -0.44 -31.18 -7.26
CA PHE A 25 -1.10 -31.56 -6.02
C PHE A 25 -2.56 -31.10 -6.07
N GLU A 26 -3.47 -31.97 -5.60
CA GLU A 26 -4.88 -31.64 -5.51
C GLU A 26 -5.21 -30.95 -4.17
N ALA A 27 -6.28 -30.14 -4.16
CA ALA A 27 -6.76 -29.55 -2.92
C ALA A 27 -7.19 -30.66 -1.92
N GLY A 28 -6.74 -30.56 -0.68
CA GLY A 28 -6.89 -31.57 0.37
C GLY A 28 -5.73 -32.57 0.45
N GLU A 29 -4.81 -32.58 -0.51
CA GLU A 29 -3.64 -33.46 -0.47
C GLU A 29 -2.67 -33.01 0.64
N ARG A 30 -2.13 -34.00 1.41
CA ARG A 30 -1.20 -33.72 2.51
C ARG A 30 0.25 -33.95 2.09
N ILE A 31 1.06 -32.96 2.34
CA ILE A 31 2.50 -33.00 2.12
C ILE A 31 3.21 -33.21 3.45
N SER A 32 3.98 -34.32 3.51
CA SER A 32 4.78 -34.69 4.70
C SER A 32 3.97 -34.70 6.01
N ASP A 33 2.69 -35.12 5.95
CA ASP A 33 1.71 -35.16 7.06
C ASP A 33 1.47 -33.82 7.79
N ARG A 34 2.08 -32.74 7.31
CA ARG A 34 2.04 -31.43 7.95
C ARG A 34 1.23 -30.39 7.18
N TYR A 35 1.41 -30.31 5.87
CA TYR A 35 0.82 -29.27 5.06
C TYR A 35 -0.32 -29.81 4.20
N GLU A 36 -1.50 -29.20 4.27
CA GLU A 36 -2.63 -29.51 3.41
C GLU A 36 -2.74 -28.49 2.29
N ILE A 37 -2.67 -28.95 1.05
CA ILE A 37 -2.78 -28.09 -0.13
C ILE A 37 -4.21 -27.52 -0.21
N GLU A 38 -4.33 -26.19 -0.34
CA GLU A 38 -5.61 -25.52 -0.51
C GLU A 38 -5.83 -25.03 -1.95
N GLU A 39 -4.79 -24.44 -2.58
CA GLU A 39 -4.93 -23.78 -3.87
C GLU A 39 -3.59 -23.69 -4.62
N PHE A 40 -3.64 -23.82 -5.94
CA PHE A 40 -2.54 -23.53 -6.82
C PHE A 40 -2.39 -22.00 -7.00
N LEU A 41 -1.22 -21.44 -6.71
CA LEU A 41 -0.96 -20.00 -6.83
C LEU A 41 -0.24 -19.61 -8.12
N GLY A 42 0.62 -20.47 -8.63
CA GLY A 42 1.35 -20.17 -9.84
C GLY A 42 2.53 -21.09 -10.13
N ARG A 43 3.09 -20.91 -11.34
CA ARG A 43 4.27 -21.63 -11.81
C ARG A 43 5.33 -20.64 -12.25
N GLY A 44 6.56 -20.81 -11.77
CA GLY A 44 7.75 -20.08 -12.19
C GLY A 44 8.74 -21.00 -12.90
N GLY A 45 9.86 -20.43 -13.34
CA GLY A 45 10.90 -21.19 -14.03
C GLY A 45 11.52 -22.34 -13.22
N MET A 46 11.49 -22.26 -11.89
CA MET A 46 12.12 -23.22 -11.00
C MET A 46 11.15 -24.06 -10.17
N GLY A 47 9.92 -23.65 -10.08
CA GLY A 47 9.00 -24.30 -9.17
C GLY A 47 7.54 -23.98 -9.40
N VAL A 48 6.72 -24.71 -8.67
CA VAL A 48 5.28 -24.54 -8.60
C VAL A 48 4.94 -24.10 -7.18
N VAL A 49 4.08 -23.11 -7.04
CA VAL A 49 3.71 -22.53 -5.74
C VAL A 49 2.26 -22.84 -5.43
N TYR A 50 2.03 -23.34 -4.21
CA TYR A 50 0.70 -23.64 -3.67
C TYR A 50 0.47 -22.88 -2.39
N ARG A 51 -0.78 -22.48 -2.15
CA ARG A 51 -1.27 -22.11 -0.84
C ARG A 51 -1.57 -23.40 -0.08
N ALA A 52 -1.12 -23.47 1.17
CA ALA A 52 -1.32 -24.63 2.03
C ALA A 52 -1.60 -24.20 3.47
N ARG A 53 -2.27 -25.08 4.21
CA ARG A 53 -2.46 -24.95 5.65
C ARG A 53 -1.40 -25.78 6.36
N ASP A 54 -0.65 -25.18 7.25
CA ASP A 54 0.26 -25.86 8.18
C ASP A 54 -0.55 -26.35 9.38
N HIS A 55 -0.78 -27.66 9.49
CA HIS A 55 -1.56 -28.25 10.58
C HIS A 55 -0.83 -28.21 11.95
N LEU A 56 0.48 -27.96 11.96
CA LEU A 56 1.24 -27.83 13.20
C LEU A 56 1.02 -26.45 13.85
N THR A 57 1.00 -25.38 13.04
CA THR A 57 0.83 -24.00 13.52
C THR A 57 -0.58 -23.45 13.28
N ASN A 58 -1.40 -24.15 12.49
CA ASN A 58 -2.71 -23.72 11.99
C ASN A 58 -2.66 -22.42 11.16
N GLU A 59 -1.52 -22.12 10.55
CA GLU A 59 -1.31 -20.96 9.72
C GLU A 59 -1.42 -21.29 8.22
N ILE A 60 -1.72 -20.27 7.42
CA ILE A 60 -1.66 -20.38 5.96
C ILE A 60 -0.24 -20.01 5.51
N VAL A 61 0.36 -20.88 4.72
CA VAL A 61 1.70 -20.73 4.15
C VAL A 61 1.69 -20.86 2.63
N ALA A 62 2.75 -20.41 1.98
CA ALA A 62 3.02 -20.74 0.58
C ALA A 62 4.09 -21.84 0.52
N LEU A 63 3.84 -22.87 -0.26
CA LEU A 63 4.79 -23.96 -0.53
C LEU A 63 5.28 -23.86 -1.96
N LYS A 64 6.59 -23.73 -2.16
CA LYS A 64 7.23 -23.71 -3.48
C LYS A 64 7.97 -25.01 -3.71
N PHE A 65 7.47 -25.84 -4.63
CA PHE A 65 8.04 -27.13 -4.99
C PHE A 65 8.97 -26.98 -6.19
N MET A 66 10.12 -27.64 -6.15
CA MET A 66 11.04 -27.71 -7.28
C MET A 66 10.45 -28.57 -8.40
N ILE A 67 10.51 -28.11 -9.66
CA ILE A 67 9.99 -28.88 -10.80
C ILE A 67 10.82 -30.16 -11.06
N PRO A 68 10.15 -31.27 -11.48
CA PRO A 68 10.80 -32.59 -11.63
C PRO A 68 12.02 -32.61 -12.54
N ASP A 69 12.05 -31.82 -13.59
CA ASP A 69 13.18 -31.78 -14.50
C ASP A 69 14.46 -31.20 -13.88
N LEU A 70 14.31 -30.28 -12.92
CA LEU A 70 15.43 -29.74 -12.14
C LEU A 70 15.88 -30.69 -11.03
N LEU A 71 14.99 -31.55 -10.53
CA LEU A 71 15.34 -32.59 -9.54
C LEU A 71 16.34 -33.62 -10.07
N LYS A 72 16.45 -33.79 -11.40
CA LYS A 72 17.45 -34.65 -12.04
C LYS A 72 18.88 -34.07 -11.96
N SER A 73 19.04 -32.80 -11.68
CA SER A 73 20.31 -32.10 -11.57
C SER A 73 20.71 -31.91 -10.11
N GLN A 74 21.72 -32.61 -9.65
CA GLN A 74 22.26 -32.46 -8.29
C GLN A 74 22.70 -31.01 -8.02
N LYS A 75 23.25 -30.33 -9.03
CA LYS A 75 23.63 -28.93 -8.95
C LYS A 75 22.42 -28.01 -8.74
N ALA A 76 21.32 -28.25 -9.50
CA ALA A 76 20.10 -27.47 -9.34
C ALA A 76 19.46 -27.67 -7.94
N GLN A 77 19.51 -28.89 -7.40
CA GLN A 77 19.08 -29.17 -6.04
C GLN A 77 19.92 -28.41 -5.00
N GLN A 78 21.26 -28.44 -5.14
CA GLN A 78 22.16 -27.71 -4.23
C GLN A 78 21.89 -26.21 -4.25
N LEU A 79 21.67 -25.63 -5.42
CA LEU A 79 21.35 -24.21 -5.57
C LEU A 79 20.02 -23.85 -4.95
N PHE A 80 18.97 -24.66 -5.13
CA PHE A 80 17.68 -24.47 -4.49
C PHE A 80 17.81 -24.48 -2.95
N ILE A 81 18.59 -25.42 -2.40
CA ILE A 81 18.84 -25.48 -0.95
C ILE A 81 19.64 -24.26 -0.47
N GLN A 82 20.67 -23.83 -1.21
CA GLN A 82 21.46 -22.65 -0.89
C GLN A 82 20.60 -21.38 -0.92
N GLU A 83 19.73 -21.23 -1.93
CA GLU A 83 18.77 -20.12 -2.02
C GLU A 83 17.88 -20.07 -0.77
N ALA A 84 17.29 -21.20 -0.40
CA ALA A 84 16.47 -21.30 0.79
C ALA A 84 17.25 -20.97 2.08
N GLN A 85 18.49 -21.46 2.22
CA GLN A 85 19.34 -21.16 3.37
C GLN A 85 19.68 -19.68 3.50
N VAL A 86 19.95 -19.00 2.40
CA VAL A 86 20.20 -17.55 2.39
C VAL A 86 18.90 -16.80 2.70
N ALA A 87 17.80 -17.13 2.00
CA ALA A 87 16.51 -16.50 2.19
C ALA A 87 16.00 -16.61 3.65
N ARG A 88 16.22 -17.73 4.34
CA ARG A 88 15.89 -17.90 5.78
C ARG A 88 16.62 -16.91 6.71
N ARG A 89 17.79 -16.42 6.31
CA ARG A 89 18.58 -15.43 7.10
C ARG A 89 18.14 -14.00 6.83
N LEU A 90 17.43 -13.76 5.73
CA LEU A 90 16.93 -12.44 5.37
C LEU A 90 15.65 -12.14 6.15
N ARG A 91 15.76 -11.35 7.22
CA ARG A 91 14.61 -10.92 8.02
C ARG A 91 14.43 -9.41 7.87
N HIS A 92 13.50 -9.03 7.02
CA HIS A 92 13.23 -7.63 6.71
C HIS A 92 11.76 -7.46 6.27
N GLU A 93 11.14 -6.35 6.64
CA GLU A 93 9.73 -6.08 6.34
C GLU A 93 9.40 -6.15 4.85
N ASN A 94 10.30 -5.74 3.97
CA ASN A 94 10.13 -5.76 2.52
C ASN A 94 10.73 -7.01 1.84
N ILE A 95 11.00 -8.08 2.57
CA ILE A 95 11.47 -9.37 2.03
C ILE A 95 10.53 -10.47 2.50
N VAL A 96 10.18 -11.42 1.63
CA VAL A 96 9.38 -12.58 2.01
C VAL A 96 10.09 -13.42 3.06
N ALA A 97 9.41 -13.79 4.12
CA ALA A 97 9.95 -14.67 5.15
C ALA A 97 9.90 -16.13 4.69
N VAL A 98 11.07 -16.76 4.54
CA VAL A 98 11.19 -18.20 4.30
C VAL A 98 11.27 -18.90 5.65
N HIS A 99 10.39 -19.89 5.87
CA HIS A 99 10.30 -20.62 7.12
C HIS A 99 11.26 -21.82 7.11
N ASP A 100 11.12 -22.72 6.13
CA ASP A 100 11.94 -23.91 6.06
C ASP A 100 12.10 -24.48 4.64
N VAL A 101 13.09 -25.38 4.46
CA VAL A 101 13.30 -26.19 3.27
C VAL A 101 13.27 -27.67 3.67
N SER A 102 12.53 -28.48 2.94
CA SER A 102 12.35 -29.90 3.22
C SER A 102 12.16 -30.70 1.93
N THR A 103 11.97 -32.00 2.10
CA THR A 103 11.78 -32.97 1.01
C THR A 103 10.52 -33.78 1.28
N THR A 104 9.70 -34.01 0.25
CA THR A 104 8.57 -34.93 0.38
C THR A 104 9.08 -36.39 0.49
N PRO A 105 8.23 -37.35 0.93
CA PRO A 105 8.61 -38.76 0.94
C PRO A 105 9.08 -39.30 -0.42
N GLU A 106 8.58 -38.72 -1.53
CA GLU A 106 8.93 -39.07 -2.91
C GLU A 106 10.21 -38.38 -3.39
N GLY A 107 10.89 -37.58 -2.53
CA GLY A 107 12.16 -36.94 -2.84
C GLY A 107 12.03 -35.57 -3.53
N VAL A 108 10.85 -34.94 -3.53
CA VAL A 108 10.65 -33.61 -4.10
C VAL A 108 11.04 -32.54 -3.09
N LEU A 109 11.99 -31.69 -3.46
CA LEU A 109 12.38 -30.52 -2.66
C LEU A 109 11.30 -29.46 -2.68
N TYR A 110 10.98 -28.91 -1.50
CA TYR A 110 10.10 -27.76 -1.35
C TYR A 110 10.60 -26.82 -0.25
N LEU A 111 10.17 -25.55 -0.35
CA LEU A 111 10.35 -24.56 0.71
C LEU A 111 8.99 -24.05 1.17
N SER A 112 8.87 -23.77 2.48
CA SER A 112 7.71 -23.09 3.07
C SER A 112 8.07 -21.64 3.37
N MET A 113 7.11 -20.73 3.10
CA MET A 113 7.26 -19.30 3.31
C MET A 113 5.94 -18.64 3.71
N GLU A 114 6.01 -17.40 4.19
CA GLU A 114 4.81 -16.64 4.50
C GLU A 114 3.89 -16.53 3.28
N PHE A 115 2.58 -16.69 3.51
CA PHE A 115 1.58 -16.49 2.47
C PHE A 115 1.24 -15.01 2.36
N LEU A 116 1.43 -14.42 1.18
CA LEU A 116 1.21 -13.00 0.93
C LEU A 116 -0.17 -12.77 0.30
N ARG A 117 -1.03 -12.03 0.99
CA ARG A 117 -2.32 -11.58 0.45
C ARG A 117 -2.11 -10.31 -0.36
N GLY A 118 -2.00 -10.44 -1.68
CA GLY A 118 -1.73 -9.30 -2.57
C GLY A 118 -1.63 -9.74 -4.03
N GLN A 119 -1.08 -8.86 -4.85
CA GLN A 119 -0.84 -9.16 -6.27
C GLN A 119 0.62 -8.92 -6.63
N SER A 120 1.15 -9.64 -7.62
CA SER A 120 2.49 -9.34 -8.14
C SER A 120 2.51 -7.98 -8.83
N LEU A 121 3.65 -7.29 -8.84
CA LEU A 121 3.80 -6.05 -9.61
C LEU A 121 3.54 -6.28 -11.10
N ARG A 122 3.79 -7.48 -11.61
CA ARG A 122 3.40 -7.86 -12.98
C ARG A 122 1.88 -7.86 -13.15
N GLY A 123 1.12 -8.37 -12.18
CA GLY A 123 -0.34 -8.33 -12.16
C GLY A 123 -0.85 -6.88 -12.18
N MET A 124 -0.31 -6.04 -11.31
CA MET A 124 -0.62 -4.60 -11.25
C MET A 124 -0.36 -3.91 -12.61
N LEU A 125 0.83 -4.10 -13.18
CA LEU A 125 1.19 -3.52 -14.48
C LEU A 125 0.27 -3.96 -15.62
N ARG A 126 -0.12 -5.25 -15.64
CA ARG A 126 -1.10 -5.76 -16.63
C ARG A 126 -2.46 -5.09 -16.46
N LYS A 127 -2.94 -4.96 -15.23
CA LYS A 127 -4.21 -4.28 -14.91
C LYS A 127 -4.16 -2.83 -15.37
N CYS A 128 -3.13 -2.07 -15.01
CA CYS A 128 -2.97 -0.68 -15.43
C CYS A 128 -2.95 -0.51 -16.96
N ARG A 129 -2.27 -1.41 -17.68
CA ARG A 129 -2.28 -1.41 -19.16
C ARG A 129 -3.66 -1.68 -19.74
N HIS A 130 -4.38 -2.66 -19.20
CA HIS A 130 -5.73 -3.00 -19.65
C HIS A 130 -6.72 -1.86 -19.41
N GLU A 131 -6.59 -1.18 -18.28
CA GLU A 131 -7.43 -0.05 -17.89
C GLU A 131 -6.97 1.29 -18.51
N HIS A 132 -5.89 1.30 -19.31
CA HIS A 132 -5.26 2.50 -19.87
C HIS A 132 -4.96 3.58 -18.80
N ARG A 133 -4.68 3.16 -17.57
CA ARG A 133 -4.43 4.03 -16.42
C ARG A 133 -2.93 4.07 -16.08
N MET A 134 -2.32 5.25 -16.18
CA MET A 134 -0.93 5.44 -15.77
C MET A 134 -0.79 5.22 -14.25
N ILE A 135 0.35 4.66 -13.86
CA ILE A 135 0.70 4.56 -12.44
C ILE A 135 1.06 5.96 -11.96
N ASP A 136 0.52 6.32 -10.79
CA ASP A 136 0.87 7.57 -10.13
C ASP A 136 2.37 7.64 -9.83
N VAL A 137 2.98 8.82 -9.99
CA VAL A 137 4.43 9.02 -9.79
C VAL A 137 4.84 8.69 -8.37
N ARG A 138 4.00 9.05 -7.41
CA ARG A 138 4.21 8.72 -6.00
C ARG A 138 4.28 7.21 -5.79
N LEU A 139 3.27 6.47 -6.32
CA LEU A 139 3.24 5.01 -6.17
C LEU A 139 4.45 4.35 -6.85
N ALA A 140 4.88 4.86 -8.01
CA ALA A 140 6.09 4.39 -8.69
C ALA A 140 7.34 4.61 -7.82
N VAL A 141 7.50 5.80 -7.25
CA VAL A 141 8.61 6.15 -6.36
C VAL A 141 8.55 5.35 -5.06
N HIS A 142 7.38 5.27 -4.43
CA HIS A 142 7.19 4.55 -3.17
C HIS A 142 7.49 3.05 -3.31
N THR A 143 6.97 2.42 -4.35
CA THR A 143 7.24 1.01 -4.67
C THR A 143 8.73 0.77 -4.90
N THR A 144 9.37 1.62 -5.72
CA THR A 144 10.80 1.51 -6.01
C THR A 144 11.65 1.74 -4.75
N ALA A 145 11.29 2.69 -3.90
CA ALA A 145 12.01 2.97 -2.65
C ALA A 145 11.94 1.79 -1.67
N GLN A 146 10.83 1.08 -1.58
CA GLN A 146 10.70 -0.13 -0.75
C GLN A 146 11.52 -1.30 -1.31
N ILE A 147 11.54 -1.49 -2.64
CA ILE A 147 12.43 -2.48 -3.28
C ILE A 147 13.90 -2.16 -2.96
N LEU A 148 14.30 -0.90 -3.11
CA LEU A 148 15.67 -0.48 -2.78
C LEU A 148 16.01 -0.66 -1.30
N LYS A 149 15.04 -0.49 -0.38
CA LYS A 149 15.21 -0.77 1.05
C LYS A 149 15.48 -2.25 1.31
N ALA A 150 14.74 -3.12 0.64
CA ALA A 150 14.97 -4.57 0.69
C ALA A 150 16.35 -4.95 0.16
N LEU A 151 16.76 -4.39 -0.99
CA LEU A 151 18.06 -4.64 -1.59
C LEU A 151 19.20 -4.09 -0.74
N GLU A 152 19.06 -2.92 -0.12
CA GLU A 152 20.06 -2.34 0.80
C GLU A 152 20.36 -3.28 1.97
N TYR A 153 19.33 -3.92 2.52
CA TYR A 153 19.48 -4.93 3.56
C TYR A 153 20.13 -6.21 3.02
N ALA A 154 19.64 -6.73 1.91
CA ALA A 154 20.07 -8.01 1.34
C ALA A 154 21.50 -7.97 0.79
N HIS A 155 21.96 -6.86 0.22
CA HIS A 155 23.29 -6.69 -0.37
C HIS A 155 24.44 -6.85 0.63
N ARG A 156 24.14 -6.89 1.94
CA ARG A 156 25.12 -7.27 2.97
C ARG A 156 25.46 -8.76 2.96
N MET A 157 24.61 -9.59 2.31
CA MET A 157 24.73 -11.05 2.33
C MET A 157 24.60 -11.67 0.93
N VAL A 158 23.80 -11.09 0.05
CA VAL A 158 23.46 -11.70 -1.26
C VAL A 158 23.04 -10.64 -2.27
N ILE A 159 23.32 -10.91 -3.55
CA ILE A 159 22.84 -10.14 -4.70
C ILE A 159 21.59 -10.85 -5.23
N HIS A 160 20.53 -10.10 -5.56
CA HIS A 160 19.25 -10.69 -6.00
C HIS A 160 19.33 -11.31 -7.41
N ARG A 161 19.99 -10.66 -8.35
CA ARG A 161 20.28 -11.09 -9.74
C ARG A 161 19.08 -11.29 -10.66
N ASP A 162 17.85 -11.34 -10.17
CA ASP A 162 16.62 -11.56 -10.94
C ASP A 162 15.50 -10.57 -10.55
N MET A 163 15.85 -9.29 -10.34
CA MET A 163 14.87 -8.27 -10.00
C MET A 163 13.97 -7.97 -11.20
N LYS A 164 12.66 -8.24 -11.05
CA LYS A 164 11.62 -8.08 -12.08
C LYS A 164 10.23 -7.99 -11.43
N PRO A 165 9.18 -7.54 -12.16
CA PRO A 165 7.85 -7.36 -11.56
C PRO A 165 7.20 -8.64 -11.02
N GLU A 166 7.60 -9.80 -11.50
CA GLU A 166 7.12 -11.09 -11.00
C GLU A 166 7.67 -11.41 -9.60
N ASN A 167 8.85 -10.89 -9.27
CA ASN A 167 9.58 -11.17 -8.03
C ASN A 167 9.35 -10.10 -6.95
N ALA A 168 8.27 -9.31 -7.08
CA ALA A 168 7.81 -8.42 -6.02
C ALA A 168 6.28 -8.41 -5.96
N MET A 169 5.75 -8.42 -4.75
CA MET A 169 4.31 -8.37 -4.48
C MET A 169 3.92 -7.06 -3.82
N LEU A 170 2.80 -6.51 -4.29
CA LEU A 170 2.09 -5.39 -3.69
C LEU A 170 1.00 -5.94 -2.78
N LEU A 171 1.10 -5.63 -1.50
CA LEU A 171 0.16 -6.00 -0.45
C LEU A 171 -0.75 -4.81 -0.11
N PRO A 172 -1.84 -5.02 0.67
CA PRO A 172 -2.66 -3.92 1.20
C PRO A 172 -1.80 -2.85 1.88
N GLY A 173 -2.22 -1.59 1.79
CA GLY A 173 -1.44 -0.45 2.31
C GLY A 173 -0.18 -0.14 1.49
N GLU A 174 -0.14 -0.56 0.22
CA GLU A 174 0.99 -0.35 -0.70
C GLU A 174 2.34 -0.90 -0.17
N HIS A 175 2.27 -1.91 0.68
CA HIS A 175 3.46 -2.56 1.20
C HIS A 175 4.05 -3.52 0.17
N ILE A 176 5.38 -3.45 -0.04
CA ILE A 176 6.08 -4.30 -1.00
C ILE A 176 6.84 -5.41 -0.29
N LYS A 177 6.71 -6.63 -0.82
CA LYS A 177 7.53 -7.77 -0.46
C LYS A 177 8.30 -8.27 -1.68
N VAL A 178 9.62 -8.30 -1.59
CA VAL A 178 10.53 -8.87 -2.59
C VAL A 178 10.63 -10.38 -2.37
N LEU A 179 10.51 -11.12 -3.45
CA LEU A 179 10.52 -12.59 -3.50
C LEU A 179 11.83 -13.08 -4.14
N ASP A 180 12.12 -14.37 -4.01
CA ASP A 180 13.07 -15.15 -4.82
C ASP A 180 14.43 -14.48 -5.03
N PHE A 181 15.27 -14.42 -4.00
CA PHE A 181 16.66 -13.98 -4.10
C PHE A 181 17.46 -15.01 -4.90
N GLY A 182 17.66 -14.70 -6.19
CA GLY A 182 18.03 -15.64 -7.25
C GLY A 182 19.48 -16.09 -7.26
N LEU A 183 19.82 -17.11 -6.49
CA LEU A 183 21.02 -17.94 -6.74
C LEU A 183 20.90 -18.77 -8.02
N ALA A 184 19.69 -18.91 -8.53
CA ALA A 184 19.35 -19.74 -9.67
C ALA A 184 19.93 -19.33 -11.01
N LYS A 185 20.21 -18.06 -11.23
CA LYS A 185 20.90 -17.61 -12.45
C LYS A 185 22.37 -18.02 -12.52
N ALA A 186 22.99 -18.37 -11.39
CA ALA A 186 24.32 -18.95 -11.42
C ALA A 186 24.38 -20.29 -12.19
N VAL A 187 23.26 -21.02 -12.30
CA VAL A 187 23.15 -22.25 -13.12
C VAL A 187 23.12 -21.92 -14.61
N ASP A 188 22.38 -20.86 -14.99
CA ASP A 188 22.24 -20.48 -16.39
C ASP A 188 23.53 -19.85 -16.91
N GLU A 189 24.28 -19.11 -16.11
CA GLU A 189 25.57 -18.53 -16.46
C GLU A 189 26.63 -19.63 -16.73
N GLU A 190 26.64 -20.69 -15.94
CA GLU A 190 27.59 -21.79 -16.12
C GLU A 190 27.16 -22.77 -17.24
N ALA A 191 25.85 -22.96 -17.45
CA ALA A 191 25.31 -23.71 -18.59
C ALA A 191 25.57 -23.00 -19.91
N ALA A 192 25.62 -21.66 -19.93
CA ALA A 192 26.00 -20.87 -21.08
C ALA A 192 27.49 -21.01 -21.42
N LEU A 193 28.36 -21.22 -20.42
CA LEU A 193 29.78 -21.48 -20.59
C LEU A 193 30.05 -22.89 -21.16
N THR A 194 29.14 -23.84 -20.98
CA THR A 194 29.28 -25.23 -21.48
C THR A 194 28.73 -25.45 -22.88
N GLY A 195 28.20 -24.43 -23.55
CA GLY A 195 27.94 -24.43 -25.00
C GLY A 195 26.74 -25.27 -25.47
N ASP A 196 25.76 -25.61 -24.62
CA ASP A 196 24.56 -26.38 -25.03
C ASP A 196 23.52 -25.45 -25.71
N PRO A 197 23.29 -25.54 -27.04
CA PRO A 197 22.38 -24.68 -27.78
C PRO A 197 20.91 -24.90 -27.45
N LYS A 198 20.54 -26.02 -26.81
CA LYS A 198 19.15 -26.40 -26.50
C LYS A 198 18.59 -25.70 -25.24
N ARG A 199 19.43 -25.09 -24.41
CA ARG A 199 19.03 -24.40 -23.16
C ARG A 199 18.82 -22.89 -23.32
N LYS A 200 18.93 -22.32 -24.52
CA LYS A 200 18.75 -20.87 -24.83
C LYS A 200 17.31 -20.35 -24.72
N ARG A 201 16.42 -20.94 -23.93
CA ARG A 201 15.01 -20.52 -23.83
C ARG A 201 14.56 -20.19 -22.43
N VAL A 202 14.95 -19.01 -21.92
CA VAL A 202 14.09 -18.27 -20.98
C VAL A 202 13.94 -16.82 -21.49
N VAL A 203 13.07 -16.66 -22.46
CA VAL A 203 12.86 -15.39 -23.21
C VAL A 203 12.21 -14.29 -22.34
N GLY A 204 11.62 -14.61 -21.20
CA GLY A 204 10.94 -13.63 -20.34
C GLY A 204 11.85 -12.84 -19.39
N THR A 205 12.98 -13.37 -19.00
CA THR A 205 13.88 -12.80 -17.98
C THR A 205 14.87 -11.77 -18.55
N ALA A 206 15.12 -11.81 -19.86
CA ALA A 206 16.11 -10.95 -20.51
C ALA A 206 15.78 -9.45 -20.51
N ALA A 207 14.51 -9.07 -20.41
CA ALA A 207 14.08 -7.67 -20.47
C ALA A 207 14.61 -6.82 -19.30
N TYR A 208 14.80 -7.40 -18.11
CA TYR A 208 15.27 -6.69 -16.91
C TYR A 208 16.75 -6.97 -16.61
N ALA A 209 17.40 -7.83 -17.38
CA ALA A 209 18.81 -8.15 -17.18
C ALA A 209 19.70 -6.95 -17.49
N SER A 210 20.70 -6.71 -16.63
CA SER A 210 21.69 -5.68 -16.85
C SER A 210 22.61 -6.01 -18.04
N PRO A 211 23.30 -5.02 -18.63
CA PRO A 211 24.21 -5.25 -19.76
C PRO A 211 25.31 -6.28 -19.45
N GLU A 212 25.86 -6.26 -18.23
CA GLU A 212 26.87 -7.22 -17.78
C GLU A 212 26.30 -8.64 -17.65
N GLN A 213 25.05 -8.79 -17.19
CA GLN A 213 24.35 -10.08 -17.19
C GLN A 213 24.12 -10.62 -18.60
N LYS A 214 23.69 -9.76 -19.54
CA LYS A 214 23.51 -10.14 -20.96
C LYS A 214 24.81 -10.52 -21.63
N SER A 215 25.92 -9.92 -21.20
CA SER A 215 27.25 -10.16 -21.73
C SER A 215 28.05 -11.22 -20.99
N PHE A 216 27.44 -11.91 -19.98
CA PHE A 216 28.08 -12.90 -19.12
C PHE A 216 29.37 -12.40 -18.46
N ARG A 217 29.41 -11.11 -18.08
CA ARG A 217 30.50 -10.49 -17.32
C ARG A 217 30.26 -10.66 -15.80
N GLN A 218 31.27 -10.27 -15.04
CA GLN A 218 31.14 -10.28 -13.57
C GLN A 218 29.96 -9.42 -13.11
N VAL A 219 29.04 -10.03 -12.36
CA VAL A 219 27.81 -9.43 -11.83
C VAL A 219 28.03 -9.04 -10.36
N ASP A 220 27.73 -7.80 -10.01
CA ASP A 220 27.71 -7.31 -8.63
C ASP A 220 26.35 -6.68 -8.27
N LEU A 221 26.25 -6.09 -7.08
CA LEU A 221 25.01 -5.48 -6.55
C LEU A 221 24.43 -4.39 -7.47
N ARG A 222 25.26 -3.74 -8.31
CA ARG A 222 24.84 -2.68 -9.24
C ARG A 222 24.00 -3.21 -10.41
N SER A 223 24.02 -4.52 -10.64
CA SER A 223 23.11 -5.19 -11.59
C SER A 223 21.66 -5.15 -11.07
N ASP A 224 21.44 -5.34 -9.76
CA ASP A 224 20.10 -5.21 -9.15
C ASP A 224 19.61 -3.77 -9.22
N LEU A 225 20.50 -2.79 -9.06
CA LEU A 225 20.16 -1.37 -9.17
C LEU A 225 19.74 -0.99 -10.59
N TYR A 226 20.41 -1.55 -11.61
CA TYR A 226 20.00 -1.39 -13.00
C TYR A 226 18.61 -2.01 -13.26
N SER A 227 18.38 -3.24 -12.82
CA SER A 227 17.09 -3.93 -12.96
C SER A 227 15.97 -3.18 -12.23
N THR A 228 16.26 -2.61 -11.06
CA THR A 228 15.32 -1.75 -10.33
C THR A 228 15.05 -0.43 -11.08
N GLY A 229 16.05 0.13 -11.76
CA GLY A 229 15.88 1.25 -12.68
C GLY A 229 14.94 0.91 -13.85
N LEU A 230 15.02 -0.30 -14.40
CA LEU A 230 14.10 -0.77 -15.44
C LEU A 230 12.66 -0.96 -14.90
N LEU A 231 12.51 -1.38 -13.65
CA LEU A 231 11.20 -1.43 -13.00
C LEU A 231 10.61 -0.02 -12.86
N LEU A 232 11.38 0.95 -12.39
CA LEU A 232 10.95 2.34 -12.32
C LEU A 232 10.57 2.88 -13.70
N TYR A 233 11.36 2.60 -14.73
CA TYR A 233 11.03 2.94 -16.12
C TYR A 233 9.66 2.37 -16.52
N GLU A 234 9.40 1.09 -16.25
CA GLU A 234 8.13 0.44 -16.60
C GLU A 234 6.96 1.02 -15.79
N PHE A 235 7.14 1.35 -14.52
CA PHE A 235 6.11 2.04 -13.73
C PHE A 235 5.76 3.42 -14.30
N LEU A 236 6.76 4.16 -14.76
CA LEU A 236 6.54 5.50 -15.32
C LEU A 236 5.97 5.48 -16.75
N THR A 237 6.19 4.42 -17.52
CA THR A 237 5.81 4.38 -18.94
C THR A 237 4.75 3.35 -19.29
N LEU A 238 4.49 2.38 -18.41
CA LEU A 238 3.73 1.16 -18.66
C LEU A 238 4.28 0.33 -19.84
N ARG A 239 5.49 0.61 -20.32
CA ARG A 239 6.14 -0.12 -21.40
C ARG A 239 7.16 -1.10 -20.85
N THR A 240 7.09 -2.35 -21.30
CA THR A 240 8.12 -3.35 -20.98
C THR A 240 9.47 -2.86 -21.48
N PRO A 241 10.55 -2.91 -20.68
CA PRO A 241 11.88 -2.52 -21.12
C PRO A 241 12.33 -3.37 -22.31
N THR A 242 12.72 -2.69 -23.39
CA THR A 242 13.29 -3.30 -24.60
C THR A 242 14.65 -2.67 -24.84
N GLU A 243 15.38 -3.12 -25.85
CA GLU A 243 16.68 -2.53 -26.23
C GLU A 243 16.52 -1.06 -26.66
N GLU A 244 15.42 -0.75 -27.37
CA GLU A 244 15.05 0.63 -27.72
C GLU A 244 14.05 1.18 -26.69
N GLN A 245 14.56 1.80 -25.63
CA GLN A 245 13.72 2.46 -24.64
C GLN A 245 13.18 3.79 -25.19
N VAL A 246 11.85 3.93 -25.14
CA VAL A 246 11.22 5.21 -25.46
C VAL A 246 11.51 6.21 -24.34
N GLU A 247 11.86 7.45 -24.69
CA GLU A 247 12.01 8.50 -23.68
C GLU A 247 10.73 8.68 -22.87
N VAL A 248 10.85 8.72 -21.53
CA VAL A 248 9.71 8.84 -20.62
C VAL A 248 8.86 10.08 -20.94
N THR A 249 9.51 11.18 -21.31
CA THR A 249 8.86 12.45 -21.68
C THR A 249 7.99 12.37 -22.94
N LYS A 250 8.19 11.36 -23.79
CA LYS A 250 7.32 11.08 -24.94
C LYS A 250 6.07 10.29 -24.57
N VAL A 251 6.03 9.71 -23.37
CA VAL A 251 4.90 8.91 -22.87
C VAL A 251 4.04 9.73 -21.92
N ARG A 252 4.69 10.54 -21.07
CA ARG A 252 4.03 11.42 -20.10
C ARG A 252 4.89 12.65 -19.80
N ASN A 253 4.24 13.78 -19.60
CA ASN A 253 4.88 15.08 -19.44
C ASN A 253 4.92 15.60 -17.98
N ASP A 254 4.36 14.85 -17.03
CA ASP A 254 4.28 15.19 -15.60
C ASP A 254 5.48 14.67 -14.78
N ILE A 255 6.53 14.12 -15.46
CA ILE A 255 7.74 13.64 -14.79
C ILE A 255 8.77 14.75 -14.67
N ALA A 256 9.13 15.08 -13.43
CA ALA A 256 10.12 16.11 -13.14
C ALA A 256 11.52 15.75 -13.68
N PRO A 257 12.29 16.74 -14.17
CA PRO A 257 13.66 16.53 -14.67
C PRO A 257 14.59 15.87 -13.65
N SER A 258 14.43 16.15 -12.35
CA SER A 258 15.18 15.54 -11.25
C SER A 258 14.95 14.03 -11.18
N LEU A 259 13.70 13.57 -11.29
CA LEU A 259 13.36 12.15 -11.27
C LEU A 259 13.89 11.44 -12.53
N LEU A 260 13.81 12.10 -13.69
CA LEU A 260 14.42 11.59 -14.92
C LEU A 260 15.94 11.45 -14.82
N ALA A 261 16.63 12.38 -14.16
CA ALA A 261 18.07 12.28 -13.93
C ALA A 261 18.42 11.07 -13.06
N VAL A 262 17.63 10.82 -11.99
CA VAL A 262 17.80 9.65 -11.12
C VAL A 262 17.62 8.34 -11.92
N LEU A 263 16.58 8.25 -12.74
CA LEU A 263 16.33 7.09 -13.59
C LEU A 263 17.47 6.89 -14.61
N LYS A 264 17.88 7.96 -15.32
CA LYS A 264 18.96 7.89 -16.31
C LYS A 264 20.28 7.41 -15.71
N LYS A 265 20.59 7.84 -14.47
CA LYS A 265 21.81 7.36 -13.77
C LYS A 265 21.72 5.87 -13.45
N ALA A 266 20.56 5.37 -13.01
CA ALA A 266 20.37 3.95 -12.72
C ALA A 266 20.56 3.07 -13.97
N LEU A 267 20.20 3.59 -15.15
CA LEU A 267 20.24 2.87 -16.44
C LEU A 267 21.54 3.08 -17.24
N ARG A 268 22.61 3.62 -16.62
CA ARG A 268 23.92 3.70 -17.30
C ARG A 268 24.43 2.31 -17.65
N THR A 269 25.04 2.18 -18.84
CA THR A 269 25.59 0.91 -19.33
C THR A 269 26.77 0.46 -18.46
N ASP A 270 27.67 1.40 -18.13
CA ASP A 270 28.80 1.13 -17.25
C ASP A 270 28.33 1.10 -15.77
N PRO A 271 28.53 -0.02 -15.04
CA PRO A 271 28.22 -0.09 -13.61
C PRO A 271 28.91 0.98 -12.76
N ALA A 272 30.09 1.48 -13.15
CA ALA A 272 30.80 2.54 -12.43
C ALA A 272 30.07 3.89 -12.48
N GLU A 273 29.28 4.14 -13.53
CA GLU A 273 28.50 5.38 -13.68
C GLU A 273 27.12 5.33 -13.02
N ARG A 274 26.70 4.15 -12.54
CA ARG A 274 25.41 3.95 -11.84
C ARG A 274 25.46 4.42 -10.39
N TRP A 275 24.33 4.27 -9.72
CA TRP A 275 24.27 4.31 -8.26
C TRP A 275 25.15 3.19 -7.70
N GLN A 276 25.94 3.48 -6.66
CA GLN A 276 26.89 2.50 -6.12
C GLN A 276 26.27 1.65 -5.01
N THR A 277 25.22 2.13 -4.34
CA THR A 277 24.47 1.37 -3.34
C THR A 277 22.95 1.57 -3.52
N ALA A 278 22.16 0.62 -3.02
CA ALA A 278 20.71 0.75 -3.00
C ALA A 278 20.25 1.90 -2.09
N GLY A 279 20.95 2.15 -0.99
CA GLY A 279 20.69 3.28 -0.09
C GLY A 279 20.90 4.63 -0.78
N GLU A 280 21.99 4.79 -1.54
CA GLU A 280 22.25 6.01 -2.32
C GLU A 280 21.15 6.25 -3.36
N PHE A 281 20.80 5.21 -4.11
CA PHE A 281 19.73 5.31 -5.11
C PHE A 281 18.40 5.68 -4.46
N ARG A 282 18.02 5.01 -3.37
CA ARG A 282 16.80 5.29 -2.62
C ARG A 282 16.74 6.73 -2.11
N ALA A 283 17.82 7.21 -1.51
CA ALA A 283 17.89 8.57 -0.98
C ALA A 283 17.69 9.62 -2.09
N GLN A 284 18.37 9.45 -3.23
CA GLN A 284 18.25 10.38 -4.36
C GLN A 284 16.90 10.29 -5.07
N LEU A 285 16.29 9.10 -5.14
CA LEU A 285 14.95 8.91 -5.67
C LEU A 285 13.92 9.67 -4.84
N ILE A 286 13.95 9.51 -3.51
CA ILE A 286 13.06 10.21 -2.58
C ILE A 286 13.31 11.73 -2.66
N GLN A 287 14.56 12.18 -2.62
CA GLN A 287 14.91 13.60 -2.70
C GLN A 287 14.40 14.24 -4.01
N ALA A 288 14.54 13.54 -5.14
CA ALA A 288 14.05 14.03 -6.43
C ALA A 288 12.53 14.20 -6.44
N TYR A 289 11.81 13.24 -5.85
CA TYR A 289 10.36 13.32 -5.68
C TYR A 289 9.98 14.49 -4.75
N GLU A 290 10.51 14.56 -3.55
CA GLU A 290 10.22 15.61 -2.57
C GLU A 290 10.47 17.02 -3.12
N THR A 291 11.60 17.21 -3.79
CA THR A 291 11.97 18.53 -4.31
C THR A 291 11.01 19.02 -5.40
N SER A 292 10.49 18.10 -6.22
CA SER A 292 9.77 18.47 -7.44
C SER A 292 8.26 18.41 -7.31
N TYR A 293 7.75 17.46 -6.52
CA TYR A 293 6.31 17.23 -6.40
C TYR A 293 5.75 17.78 -5.08
N ARG A 294 6.58 17.86 -4.03
CA ARG A 294 6.18 18.35 -2.72
C ARG A 294 6.21 19.88 -2.59
N ARG A 295 7.07 20.58 -3.35
CA ARG A 295 7.05 22.07 -3.39
C ARG A 295 5.81 22.62 -4.06
N ALA A 296 5.20 21.86 -4.99
CA ALA A 296 3.93 22.27 -5.62
C ALA A 296 2.74 22.20 -4.67
N THR A 297 2.87 21.45 -3.56
CA THR A 297 1.80 21.11 -2.63
C THR A 297 1.88 21.84 -1.28
N ARG A 298 2.88 22.69 -1.05
CA ARG A 298 2.81 23.61 0.09
C ARG A 298 1.83 24.74 -0.26
N PRO A 299 0.70 24.88 0.46
CA PRO A 299 -0.15 26.06 0.30
C PRO A 299 0.74 27.30 0.51
N LYS A 300 0.72 28.22 -0.44
CA LYS A 300 1.22 29.57 -0.19
C LYS A 300 0.36 30.11 0.93
N THR A 301 0.95 30.44 2.06
CA THR A 301 0.26 31.18 3.12
C THR A 301 -0.37 32.40 2.46
N PRO A 302 -1.70 32.55 2.44
CA PRO A 302 -2.33 33.71 1.84
C PRO A 302 -1.92 34.93 2.64
N THR A 303 -1.45 35.94 1.95
CA THR A 303 -1.39 37.30 2.51
C THR A 303 -2.82 37.74 2.75
N SER A 304 -3.09 38.08 4.01
CA SER A 304 -4.34 38.60 4.54
C SER A 304 -5.04 39.60 3.59
N SER A 305 -6.25 39.27 3.15
CA SER A 305 -7.31 40.25 3.00
C SER A 305 -8.66 39.55 2.86
N GLU A 306 -9.60 39.97 3.72
CA GLU A 306 -10.98 39.53 3.84
C GLU A 306 -11.22 38.26 4.64
N ALA A 307 -10.98 38.34 5.97
CA ALA A 307 -11.51 37.36 6.91
C ALA A 307 -13.04 37.39 6.89
N ARG A 308 -13.65 36.36 6.30
CA ARG A 308 -15.07 36.06 6.49
C ARG A 308 -15.28 35.85 7.98
N ALA A 309 -16.31 36.47 8.59
CA ALA A 309 -16.65 36.19 9.99
C ALA A 309 -16.86 34.67 10.15
N VAL A 310 -16.00 34.01 10.93
CA VAL A 310 -16.04 32.55 11.10
C VAL A 310 -17.26 32.23 11.97
N SER A 311 -18.19 31.45 11.42
CA SER A 311 -19.39 31.01 12.13
C SER A 311 -19.16 29.67 12.82
N THR A 312 -19.61 29.55 14.06
CA THR A 312 -19.71 28.28 14.81
C THR A 312 -21.06 27.57 14.59
N GLU A 313 -21.90 28.10 13.70
CA GLU A 313 -23.18 27.47 13.35
C GLU A 313 -22.93 26.07 12.77
N GLY A 314 -23.67 25.07 13.25
CA GLY A 314 -23.50 23.67 12.87
C GLY A 314 -22.27 22.99 13.48
N MET A 315 -21.68 23.58 14.54
CA MET A 315 -20.56 23.01 15.29
C MET A 315 -20.94 22.75 16.75
N VAL A 316 -20.26 21.78 17.36
CA VAL A 316 -20.35 21.46 18.80
C VAL A 316 -19.08 21.94 19.49
N TYR A 317 -19.25 22.61 20.62
CA TYR A 317 -18.15 22.99 21.50
C TYR A 317 -17.64 21.78 22.27
N MET A 318 -16.33 21.53 22.17
CA MET A 318 -15.60 20.50 22.91
C MET A 318 -14.69 21.17 23.93
N GLU A 319 -14.90 20.89 25.21
CA GLU A 319 -14.14 21.53 26.30
C GLU A 319 -12.66 21.16 26.34
N GLY A 320 -12.28 20.10 25.60
CA GLY A 320 -10.92 19.56 25.62
C GLY A 320 -10.56 18.90 26.96
N GLY A 321 -9.24 18.84 27.25
CA GLY A 321 -8.68 18.21 28.43
C GLY A 321 -7.90 16.95 28.14
N SER A 322 -7.50 16.22 29.20
CA SER A 322 -6.81 14.94 29.11
C SER A 322 -7.76 13.80 28.81
N PHE A 323 -7.33 12.87 27.95
CA PHE A 323 -8.02 11.61 27.67
C PHE A 323 -7.02 10.51 27.26
N LEU A 324 -7.45 9.25 27.38
CA LEU A 324 -6.63 8.12 26.95
C LEU A 324 -6.80 7.92 25.43
N MET A 325 -5.78 8.27 24.65
CA MET A 325 -5.73 8.09 23.20
C MET A 325 -5.08 6.76 22.84
N GLY A 326 -5.60 6.06 21.83
CA GLY A 326 -5.04 4.81 21.34
C GLY A 326 -5.56 3.55 22.03
N ASN A 327 -4.95 2.40 21.70
CA ASN A 327 -5.41 1.07 22.14
C ASN A 327 -4.21 0.11 22.26
N ASP A 328 -4.06 -0.55 23.41
CA ASP A 328 -2.95 -1.49 23.65
C ASP A 328 -3.19 -2.90 23.10
N ILE A 329 -4.42 -3.20 22.66
CA ILE A 329 -4.79 -4.53 22.14
C ILE A 329 -4.43 -4.65 20.66
N VAL A 330 -4.55 -3.56 19.90
CA VAL A 330 -4.30 -3.53 18.46
C VAL A 330 -2.99 -2.78 18.18
N PRO A 331 -1.95 -3.45 17.69
CA PRO A 331 -0.60 -2.85 17.53
C PRO A 331 -0.58 -1.55 16.71
N GLU A 332 -1.40 -1.46 15.66
CA GLU A 332 -1.48 -0.30 14.78
C GLU A 332 -2.17 0.91 15.42
N GLU A 333 -2.95 0.67 16.48
CA GLU A 333 -3.68 1.68 17.25
C GLU A 333 -2.94 2.06 18.55
N GLY A 334 -1.83 1.39 18.87
CA GLY A 334 -1.09 1.52 20.13
C GLY A 334 0.26 2.26 20.00
N PRO A 335 0.95 2.42 21.15
CA PRO A 335 0.45 2.20 22.50
C PRO A 335 -0.60 3.25 22.91
N SER A 336 -1.45 2.92 23.89
CA SER A 336 -2.32 3.92 24.50
C SER A 336 -1.50 4.91 25.36
N PHE A 337 -1.90 6.16 25.38
CA PHE A 337 -1.23 7.22 26.16
C PHE A 337 -2.17 8.35 26.51
N GLU A 338 -1.85 9.09 27.56
CA GLU A 338 -2.59 10.29 27.93
C GLU A 338 -2.28 11.42 26.95
N ALA A 339 -3.30 11.87 26.21
CA ALA A 339 -3.22 13.00 25.27
C ALA A 339 -3.98 14.20 25.83
N GLN A 340 -3.46 15.41 25.57
CA GLN A 340 -4.08 16.67 25.93
C GLN A 340 -4.64 17.35 24.69
N VAL A 341 -5.89 17.79 24.75
CA VAL A 341 -6.55 18.54 23.68
C VAL A 341 -7.04 19.89 24.24
N GLU A 342 -6.68 20.98 23.56
CA GLU A 342 -7.19 22.31 23.87
C GLU A 342 -8.66 22.42 23.46
N PRO A 343 -9.48 23.33 24.07
CA PRO A 343 -10.87 23.54 23.68
C PRO A 343 -11.02 23.90 22.19
N PHE A 344 -12.05 23.35 21.54
CA PHE A 344 -12.31 23.57 20.11
C PHE A 344 -13.79 23.38 19.78
N TYR A 345 -14.21 23.84 18.61
CA TYR A 345 -15.50 23.51 18.00
C TYR A 345 -15.26 22.46 16.91
N MET A 346 -16.19 21.50 16.75
CA MET A 346 -16.17 20.50 15.68
C MET A 346 -17.48 20.52 14.92
N ASP A 347 -17.43 20.42 13.59
CA ASP A 347 -18.62 20.27 12.76
C ASP A 347 -19.44 19.06 13.21
N VAL A 348 -20.77 19.24 13.32
CA VAL A 348 -21.70 18.17 13.68
C VAL A 348 -21.65 17.03 12.67
N HIS A 349 -21.46 17.34 11.38
CA HIS A 349 -21.45 16.40 10.26
C HIS A 349 -20.21 16.56 9.41
N PRO A 350 -19.85 15.55 8.61
CA PRO A 350 -18.90 15.71 7.50
C PRO A 350 -19.37 16.79 6.51
N VAL A 351 -18.42 17.43 5.80
CA VAL A 351 -18.73 18.39 4.74
C VAL A 351 -19.52 17.72 3.61
N THR A 352 -20.63 18.32 3.21
CA THR A 352 -21.53 17.79 2.18
C THR A 352 -21.16 18.24 0.76
N ASN A 353 -21.72 17.53 -0.24
CA ASN A 353 -21.60 17.97 -1.64
C ASN A 353 -22.22 19.35 -1.89
N ASP A 354 -23.31 19.73 -1.18
CA ASP A 354 -23.90 21.06 -1.31
C ASP A 354 -22.95 22.14 -0.79
N GLN A 355 -22.35 21.95 0.38
CA GLN A 355 -21.36 22.87 0.94
C GLN A 355 -20.12 22.98 0.06
N TYR A 356 -19.63 21.84 -0.45
CA TYR A 356 -18.46 21.81 -1.33
C TYR A 356 -18.74 22.49 -2.69
N ARG A 357 -19.99 22.47 -3.17
CA ARG A 357 -20.42 23.17 -4.38
C ARG A 357 -20.25 24.68 -4.26
N GLU A 358 -20.53 25.25 -3.10
CA GLU A 358 -20.31 26.68 -2.86
C GLU A 358 -18.83 27.05 -2.90
N PHE A 359 -17.96 26.19 -2.35
CA PHE A 359 -16.52 26.36 -2.47
C PHE A 359 -16.05 26.33 -3.93
N LEU A 360 -16.53 25.36 -4.72
CA LEU A 360 -16.18 25.28 -6.14
C LEU A 360 -16.63 26.52 -6.93
N LYS A 361 -17.82 27.05 -6.64
CA LYS A 361 -18.33 28.28 -7.27
C LYS A 361 -17.47 29.50 -6.90
N ALA A 362 -17.06 29.59 -5.62
CA ALA A 362 -16.31 30.74 -5.11
C ALA A 362 -14.84 30.75 -5.58
N THR A 363 -14.23 29.58 -5.74
CA THR A 363 -12.78 29.46 -5.94
C THR A 363 -12.37 28.96 -7.32
N GLY A 364 -13.27 28.32 -8.05
CA GLY A 364 -12.93 27.63 -9.30
C GLY A 364 -12.06 26.38 -9.09
N HIS A 365 -12.01 25.86 -7.87
CA HIS A 365 -11.16 24.72 -7.54
C HIS A 365 -11.55 23.47 -8.36
N ARG A 366 -10.66 22.46 -8.39
CA ARG A 366 -10.91 21.18 -9.07
C ARG A 366 -12.10 20.45 -8.44
N LYS A 367 -12.98 19.90 -9.29
CA LYS A 367 -14.08 19.03 -8.83
C LYS A 367 -13.54 17.72 -8.26
N PRO A 368 -14.17 17.17 -7.20
CA PRO A 368 -13.91 15.81 -6.71
C PRO A 368 -14.01 14.74 -7.79
N GLU A 369 -13.34 13.62 -7.60
CA GLU A 369 -13.30 12.54 -8.61
C GLU A 369 -14.68 11.95 -8.89
N PHE A 370 -15.55 11.81 -7.87
CA PHE A 370 -16.91 11.25 -8.00
C PHE A 370 -17.99 12.33 -8.07
N TRP A 371 -17.68 13.56 -8.46
CA TRP A 371 -18.59 14.71 -8.42
C TRP A 371 -19.85 14.57 -9.27
N GLY A 372 -19.82 13.83 -10.32
CA GLY A 372 -20.97 13.59 -11.21
C GLY A 372 -21.61 12.22 -11.05
N ASP A 373 -21.14 11.44 -10.10
CA ASP A 373 -21.65 10.10 -9.84
C ASP A 373 -23.00 10.16 -9.13
N ALA A 374 -24.01 9.44 -9.65
CA ALA A 374 -25.34 9.42 -9.07
C ALA A 374 -25.39 8.76 -7.68
N THR A 375 -24.39 7.94 -7.35
CA THR A 375 -24.29 7.20 -6.08
C THR A 375 -23.72 8.09 -4.97
N PHE A 376 -22.75 8.96 -5.29
CA PHE A 376 -21.97 9.73 -4.31
C PHE A 376 -22.16 11.26 -4.42
N GLY A 377 -22.87 11.74 -5.44
CA GLY A 377 -23.00 13.17 -5.74
C GLY A 377 -24.26 13.84 -5.18
N GLY A 378 -25.07 13.16 -4.37
CA GLY A 378 -26.27 13.75 -3.75
C GLY A 378 -25.91 14.90 -2.81
N GLY A 379 -26.66 16.02 -2.90
CA GLY A 379 -26.36 17.25 -2.16
C GLY A 379 -26.09 17.07 -0.67
N PRO A 380 -26.95 16.40 0.09
CA PRO A 380 -26.77 16.19 1.53
C PRO A 380 -25.88 14.99 1.89
N GLN A 381 -25.31 14.27 0.92
CA GLN A 381 -24.30 13.24 1.20
C GLN A 381 -22.93 13.88 1.48
N PRO A 382 -22.06 13.25 2.29
CA PRO A 382 -20.66 13.68 2.44
C PRO A 382 -19.96 13.81 1.08
N VAL A 383 -19.17 14.85 0.90
CA VAL A 383 -18.28 14.95 -0.25
C VAL A 383 -17.20 13.87 -0.16
N VAL A 384 -17.01 13.13 -1.26
CA VAL A 384 -15.97 12.09 -1.39
C VAL A 384 -15.14 12.31 -2.66
N GLY A 385 -14.03 11.58 -2.79
CA GLY A 385 -13.15 11.76 -3.94
C GLY A 385 -12.32 13.04 -3.86
N VAL A 386 -12.06 13.50 -2.66
CA VAL A 386 -11.20 14.67 -2.34
C VAL A 386 -9.91 14.18 -1.70
N GLY A 387 -8.76 14.66 -2.19
CA GLY A 387 -7.48 14.46 -1.53
C GLY A 387 -7.31 15.40 -0.35
N LEU A 388 -6.25 15.19 0.41
CA LEU A 388 -5.96 16.01 1.59
C LEU A 388 -5.84 17.51 1.25
N GLU A 389 -5.18 17.83 0.13
CA GLU A 389 -4.97 19.23 -0.29
C GLU A 389 -6.28 19.94 -0.60
N GLU A 390 -7.21 19.25 -1.28
CA GLU A 390 -8.52 19.79 -1.56
C GLU A 390 -9.34 19.99 -0.28
N ALA A 391 -9.22 19.08 0.69
CA ALA A 391 -9.85 19.20 1.99
C ALA A 391 -9.25 20.37 2.81
N MET A 392 -7.93 20.56 2.78
CA MET A 392 -7.25 21.69 3.40
C MET A 392 -7.61 23.03 2.75
N ALA A 393 -7.69 23.07 1.41
CA ALA A 393 -8.09 24.27 0.67
C ALA A 393 -9.54 24.68 0.98
N TYR A 394 -10.43 23.68 1.12
CA TYR A 394 -11.79 23.94 1.58
C TYR A 394 -11.80 24.48 3.02
N ALA A 395 -11.04 23.87 3.92
CA ALA A 395 -10.95 24.28 5.33
C ALA A 395 -10.48 25.75 5.44
N GLU A 396 -9.45 26.11 4.70
CA GLU A 396 -8.92 27.48 4.63
C GLU A 396 -9.97 28.48 4.09
N TRP A 397 -10.65 28.14 3.00
CA TRP A 397 -11.73 28.96 2.44
C TRP A 397 -12.87 29.17 3.43
N ALA A 398 -13.19 28.14 4.24
CA ALA A 398 -14.21 28.19 5.29
C ALA A 398 -13.75 28.94 6.56
N GLY A 399 -12.46 29.33 6.65
CA GLY A 399 -11.87 29.92 7.86
C GLY A 399 -11.72 28.94 9.02
N LYS A 400 -11.70 27.63 8.73
CA LYS A 400 -11.62 26.51 9.67
C LYS A 400 -10.37 25.67 9.42
N GLN A 401 -10.22 24.53 10.08
CA GLN A 401 -9.10 23.62 9.95
C GLN A 401 -9.58 22.16 9.90
N LEU A 402 -8.77 21.26 9.32
CA LEU A 402 -8.95 19.82 9.54
C LEU A 402 -8.62 19.49 11.00
N PRO A 403 -9.32 18.52 11.61
CA PRO A 403 -9.00 18.09 12.97
C PRO A 403 -7.61 17.47 13.04
N THR A 404 -6.94 17.64 14.18
CA THR A 404 -5.85 16.74 14.54
C THR A 404 -6.42 15.36 14.85
N GLU A 405 -5.58 14.34 14.77
CA GLU A 405 -5.97 12.98 15.14
C GLU A 405 -6.46 12.89 16.59
N ALA A 406 -5.82 13.64 17.50
CA ALA A 406 -6.21 13.72 18.89
C ALA A 406 -7.58 14.42 19.10
N GLN A 407 -7.86 15.53 18.38
CA GLN A 407 -9.16 16.18 18.42
C GLN A 407 -10.27 15.28 17.89
N TRP A 408 -10.00 14.55 16.81
CA TRP A 408 -10.96 13.63 16.23
C TRP A 408 -11.29 12.49 17.20
N GLU A 409 -10.26 11.83 17.79
CA GLU A 409 -10.46 10.72 18.72
C GLU A 409 -11.12 11.20 20.03
N PHE A 410 -10.75 12.38 20.53
CA PHE A 410 -11.40 13.00 21.69
C PHE A 410 -12.90 13.20 21.46
N ALA A 411 -13.29 13.74 20.31
CA ALA A 411 -14.69 13.95 19.97
C ALA A 411 -15.45 12.61 19.84
N ALA A 412 -14.85 11.61 19.19
CA ALA A 412 -15.47 10.30 19.01
C ALA A 412 -15.55 9.49 20.30
N ARG A 413 -14.49 9.48 21.11
CA ARG A 413 -14.32 8.59 22.27
C ARG A 413 -14.70 9.20 23.60
N GLY A 414 -14.58 10.51 23.74
CA GLY A 414 -14.78 11.21 25.01
C GLY A 414 -13.73 10.86 26.08
N LYS A 415 -13.98 11.35 27.30
CA LYS A 415 -13.20 11.03 28.50
C LYS A 415 -13.60 9.68 29.14
N ASP A 416 -14.73 9.12 28.73
CA ASP A 416 -15.30 7.85 29.17
C ASP A 416 -14.74 6.63 28.43
N ASN A 417 -13.85 6.82 27.48
CA ASN A 417 -13.14 5.77 26.73
C ASN A 417 -14.07 4.80 25.98
N ARG A 418 -15.20 5.27 25.47
CA ARG A 418 -16.14 4.45 24.70
C ARG A 418 -15.51 3.84 23.46
N LYS A 419 -15.97 2.63 23.12
CA LYS A 419 -15.46 1.85 21.97
C LYS A 419 -15.90 2.46 20.64
N TYR A 420 -17.14 2.93 20.56
CA TYR A 420 -17.76 3.58 19.41
C TYR A 420 -18.33 4.95 19.80
N PRO A 421 -18.62 5.85 18.86
CA PRO A 421 -19.15 7.19 19.17
C PRO A 421 -20.41 7.19 20.06
N TRP A 422 -21.28 6.20 19.90
CA TRP A 422 -22.52 6.00 20.68
C TRP A 422 -22.34 5.21 21.97
N GLY A 423 -21.15 4.72 22.29
CA GLY A 423 -20.88 3.89 23.48
C GLY A 423 -20.24 2.54 23.14
N ASN A 424 -20.61 1.49 23.89
CA ASN A 424 -19.98 0.17 23.77
C ASN A 424 -20.87 -0.89 23.08
N ARG A 425 -22.05 -0.53 22.60
CA ARG A 425 -22.92 -1.41 21.82
C ARG A 425 -22.28 -1.70 20.45
N GLU A 426 -22.27 -2.96 20.03
CA GLU A 426 -21.74 -3.33 18.73
C GLU A 426 -22.49 -2.62 17.58
N PRO A 427 -21.81 -2.32 16.46
CA PRO A 427 -22.41 -1.66 15.31
C PRO A 427 -23.62 -2.42 14.75
N ASP A 428 -24.66 -1.69 14.42
CA ASP A 428 -25.82 -2.19 13.68
C ASP A 428 -26.33 -1.12 12.69
N PRO A 429 -27.22 -1.47 11.74
CA PRO A 429 -27.71 -0.56 10.71
C PRO A 429 -28.45 0.69 11.20
N MET A 430 -28.90 0.73 12.45
CA MET A 430 -29.54 1.90 13.05
C MET A 430 -28.52 2.92 13.56
N LEU A 431 -27.28 2.46 13.84
CA LEU A 431 -26.21 3.27 14.41
C LEU A 431 -25.30 3.90 13.37
N CYS A 432 -25.02 3.23 12.25
CA CYS A 432 -24.13 3.74 11.23
C CYS A 432 -24.26 3.01 9.89
N ASN A 433 -23.76 3.64 8.83
CA ASN A 433 -23.65 3.04 7.49
C ASN A 433 -22.27 2.36 7.34
N TYR A 434 -22.23 1.02 7.27
CA TYR A 434 -21.02 0.20 7.19
C TYR A 434 -21.25 -1.13 6.47
N GLY A 435 -20.22 -1.92 6.23
CA GLY A 435 -20.32 -3.30 5.74
C GLY A 435 -20.93 -3.44 4.34
N ASP A 436 -20.89 -2.40 3.53
CA ASP A 436 -21.44 -2.36 2.17
C ASP A 436 -22.97 -2.60 2.09
N MET A 437 -23.70 -2.27 3.17
CA MET A 437 -25.15 -2.50 3.23
C MET A 437 -25.95 -1.64 2.26
N MET A 438 -25.50 -0.41 2.01
CA MET A 438 -26.17 0.54 1.10
C MET A 438 -25.44 0.69 -0.24
N SER A 439 -24.20 0.22 -0.35
CA SER A 439 -23.31 0.41 -1.50
C SER A 439 -23.06 1.88 -1.90
N LEU A 440 -23.31 2.80 -0.99
CA LEU A 440 -23.18 4.25 -1.17
C LEU A 440 -23.03 4.98 0.17
N THR A 441 -22.67 6.26 0.14
CA THR A 441 -22.70 7.12 1.31
C THR A 441 -24.13 7.48 1.71
N ALA A 442 -24.45 7.42 2.99
CA ALA A 442 -25.71 7.88 3.53
C ALA A 442 -25.78 9.42 3.58
N ILE A 443 -26.98 9.97 3.57
CA ILE A 443 -27.22 11.39 3.90
C ILE A 443 -26.73 11.65 5.32
N ILE A 444 -26.07 12.79 5.55
CA ILE A 444 -25.56 13.18 6.86
C ILE A 444 -26.68 13.14 7.92
N GLY A 445 -26.36 12.65 9.13
CA GLY A 445 -27.29 12.57 10.25
C GLY A 445 -28.42 11.56 10.09
N MET A 446 -28.37 10.66 9.09
CA MET A 446 -29.38 9.63 8.89
C MET A 446 -29.49 8.68 10.10
N HIS A 447 -28.38 8.45 10.78
CA HIS A 447 -28.27 7.53 11.92
C HIS A 447 -28.26 8.29 13.24
N GLU A 448 -29.44 8.75 13.68
CA GLU A 448 -29.60 9.59 14.89
C GLU A 448 -29.08 8.91 16.16
N GLU A 449 -29.26 7.59 16.31
CA GLU A 449 -28.77 6.84 17.47
C GLU A 449 -27.25 6.63 17.47
N GLY A 450 -26.58 6.85 16.34
CA GLY A 450 -25.13 6.70 16.17
C GLY A 450 -24.32 7.93 16.56
N ARG A 451 -24.97 9.01 16.99
CA ARG A 451 -24.27 10.22 17.43
C ARG A 451 -23.56 10.05 18.77
N THR A 452 -22.59 10.91 19.03
CA THR A 452 -21.96 11.01 20.36
C THR A 452 -22.92 11.62 21.38
N PRO A 453 -22.67 11.48 22.69
CA PRO A 453 -23.41 12.20 23.73
C PRO A 453 -23.40 13.72 23.53
N ASP A 454 -22.35 14.28 22.94
CA ASP A 454 -22.20 15.70 22.62
C ASP A 454 -22.98 16.12 21.36
N GLY A 455 -23.59 15.17 20.63
CA GLY A 455 -24.42 15.44 19.46
C GLY A 455 -23.66 15.49 18.12
N ILE A 456 -22.45 14.91 18.03
CA ILE A 456 -21.70 14.81 16.77
C ILE A 456 -22.09 13.52 16.06
N HIS A 457 -22.48 13.62 14.78
CA HIS A 457 -22.96 12.51 13.93
C HIS A 457 -21.87 11.95 13.03
N ASP A 458 -22.07 10.75 12.55
CA ASP A 458 -21.30 10.10 11.47
C ASP A 458 -19.79 9.95 11.74
N LEU A 459 -19.38 9.91 13.04
CA LEU A 459 -17.99 9.63 13.42
C LEU A 459 -17.60 8.14 13.33
N ALA A 460 -18.54 7.26 12.96
CA ALA A 460 -18.27 5.87 12.63
C ALA A 460 -19.09 5.44 11.42
N GLY A 461 -18.40 4.87 10.42
CA GLY A 461 -18.99 4.51 9.13
C GLY A 461 -19.18 5.73 8.22
N ASN A 462 -19.98 5.56 7.18
CA ASN A 462 -20.28 6.52 6.14
C ASN A 462 -19.04 6.90 5.30
N VAL A 463 -18.14 7.74 5.82
CA VAL A 463 -16.86 8.09 5.19
C VAL A 463 -15.73 8.10 6.19
N PHE A 464 -14.55 7.63 5.82
CA PHE A 464 -13.32 7.99 6.48
C PHE A 464 -13.13 9.50 6.43
N GLU A 465 -12.54 10.08 7.45
CA GLU A 465 -12.33 11.52 7.54
C GLU A 465 -10.84 11.87 7.62
N TRP A 466 -10.40 12.77 6.75
CA TRP A 466 -9.05 13.30 6.80
C TRP A 466 -8.76 14.03 8.10
N THR A 467 -7.58 13.77 8.67
CA THR A 467 -6.98 14.59 9.73
C THR A 467 -5.72 15.29 9.20
N CYS A 468 -5.22 16.30 9.91
CA CYS A 468 -4.00 16.99 9.52
C CYS A 468 -2.70 16.31 9.98
N ASP A 469 -2.78 15.17 10.69
CA ASP A 469 -1.62 14.49 11.25
C ASP A 469 -1.07 13.40 10.35
N PHE A 470 0.26 13.22 10.40
CA PHE A 470 0.92 12.10 9.74
C PHE A 470 0.55 10.77 10.38
N PHE A 471 0.29 9.77 9.55
CA PHE A 471 0.13 8.39 10.01
C PHE A 471 1.49 7.78 10.38
N MET A 472 1.77 7.73 11.67
CA MET A 472 3.00 7.20 12.26
C MET A 472 2.68 6.42 13.53
N PRO A 473 3.53 5.47 13.95
CA PRO A 473 3.39 4.86 15.29
C PRO A 473 3.31 5.93 16.38
N TYR A 474 2.47 5.71 17.36
CA TYR A 474 2.38 6.61 18.50
C TYR A 474 3.71 6.62 19.29
N GLN A 475 4.18 7.81 19.62
CA GLN A 475 5.37 8.03 20.44
C GLN A 475 5.02 8.99 21.57
N PRO A 476 4.62 8.48 22.73
CA PRO A 476 4.26 9.31 23.89
C PRO A 476 5.41 10.24 24.27
N GLY A 477 5.12 11.52 24.47
CA GLY A 477 6.12 12.52 24.92
C GLY A 477 7.05 13.08 23.83
N ALA A 478 6.93 12.68 22.57
CA ALA A 478 7.72 13.25 21.49
C ALA A 478 7.21 14.65 21.09
N ALA A 479 8.04 15.68 21.35
CA ALA A 479 7.81 17.02 20.81
C ALA A 479 7.95 16.99 19.28
N LYS A 480 6.93 17.46 18.54
CA LYS A 480 6.85 17.56 17.07
C LYS A 480 7.50 16.42 16.29
N ARG A 481 6.67 15.52 15.78
CA ARG A 481 7.13 14.42 14.91
C ARG A 481 7.77 14.98 13.64
N LYS A 482 8.95 14.44 13.29
CA LYS A 482 9.60 14.77 12.03
C LYS A 482 8.79 14.13 10.90
N GLU A 483 8.44 14.91 9.91
CA GLU A 483 7.72 14.46 8.73
C GLU A 483 8.49 13.33 8.03
N PRO A 484 7.82 12.19 7.72
CA PRO A 484 8.46 11.10 6.97
C PRO A 484 8.71 11.51 5.51
N PRO A 485 9.72 10.93 4.85
CA PRO A 485 10.07 11.26 3.47
C PRO A 485 8.91 11.11 2.46
N ILE A 486 8.05 10.13 2.67
CA ILE A 486 6.83 9.91 1.89
C ILE A 486 5.68 9.82 2.88
N PRO A 487 5.04 10.98 3.20
CA PRO A 487 4.05 11.05 4.27
C PRO A 487 2.73 10.39 3.86
N ARG A 488 2.19 9.61 4.77
CA ARG A 488 0.76 9.28 4.81
C ARG A 488 0.12 10.10 5.91
N TYR A 489 -1.12 10.48 5.70
CA TYR A 489 -1.92 11.20 6.70
C TYR A 489 -2.99 10.29 7.26
N THR A 490 -3.35 10.54 8.50
CA THR A 490 -4.32 9.70 9.18
C THR A 490 -5.74 10.02 8.70
N VAL A 491 -6.51 8.96 8.41
CA VAL A 491 -7.96 9.00 8.27
C VAL A 491 -8.61 8.16 9.36
N ARG A 492 -9.79 8.57 9.80
CA ARG A 492 -10.48 8.02 10.96
C ARG A 492 -11.94 7.66 10.66
N GLY A 493 -12.57 6.83 11.49
CA GLY A 493 -14.01 6.61 11.53
C GLY A 493 -14.55 5.42 10.76
N GLY A 494 -13.80 4.82 9.85
CA GLY A 494 -14.37 3.83 8.92
C GLY A 494 -15.25 4.48 7.84
N CYS A 495 -15.86 3.68 6.98
CA CYS A 495 -16.69 4.15 5.88
C CYS A 495 -17.82 3.18 5.55
N TRP A 496 -18.64 3.50 4.56
CA TRP A 496 -19.84 2.74 4.17
C TRP A 496 -19.60 1.26 3.85
N ASN A 497 -18.38 0.87 3.47
CA ASN A 497 -18.02 -0.53 3.19
C ASN A 497 -17.02 -1.14 4.19
N SER A 498 -16.71 -0.43 5.29
CA SER A 498 -15.79 -0.91 6.33
C SER A 498 -16.39 -2.06 7.13
N PRO A 499 -15.59 -3.05 7.54
CA PRO A 499 -16.01 -4.06 8.50
C PRO A 499 -16.12 -3.43 9.91
N PRO A 500 -16.84 -4.07 10.86
CA PRO A 500 -17.07 -3.55 12.21
C PRO A 500 -15.80 -3.14 12.96
N GLU A 501 -14.69 -3.81 12.69
CA GLU A 501 -13.40 -3.56 13.35
C GLU A 501 -12.82 -2.18 13.02
N GLU A 502 -13.17 -1.61 11.87
CA GLU A 502 -12.71 -0.29 11.43
C GLU A 502 -13.54 0.87 11.99
N LEU A 503 -14.64 0.58 12.69
CA LEU A 503 -15.58 1.59 13.25
C LEU A 503 -15.22 2.05 14.65
N ARG A 504 -14.24 1.42 15.31
CA ARG A 504 -13.81 1.82 16.66
C ARG A 504 -13.28 3.24 16.67
N CYS A 505 -13.54 3.97 17.74
CA CYS A 505 -12.98 5.32 17.94
C CYS A 505 -11.44 5.36 17.84
N THR A 506 -10.77 4.25 18.15
CA THR A 506 -9.30 4.13 18.11
C THR A 506 -8.76 3.71 16.76
N PHE A 507 -9.62 3.22 15.83
CA PHE A 507 -9.15 2.77 14.51
C PHE A 507 -8.55 3.93 13.72
N ARG A 508 -7.42 3.63 13.06
CA ARG A 508 -6.65 4.59 12.26
C ARG A 508 -6.10 3.95 11.01
N LYS A 509 -6.07 4.71 9.93
CA LYS A 509 -5.55 4.26 8.63
C LYS A 509 -4.73 5.36 7.99
N GLY A 510 -3.63 5.01 7.36
CA GLY A 510 -2.78 5.97 6.66
C GLY A 510 -3.06 5.99 5.17
N LEU A 511 -3.44 7.14 4.64
CA LEU A 511 -3.60 7.39 3.21
C LEU A 511 -2.60 8.43 2.73
N PHE A 512 -2.29 8.39 1.44
CA PHE A 512 -1.47 9.41 0.81
C PHE A 512 -2.31 10.64 0.47
N PRO A 513 -1.73 11.86 0.55
CA PRO A 513 -2.50 13.10 0.42
C PRO A 513 -3.23 13.27 -0.93
N GLU A 514 -2.77 12.61 -1.98
CA GLU A 514 -3.38 12.64 -3.31
C GLU A 514 -4.44 11.54 -3.55
N GLU A 515 -4.65 10.61 -2.63
CA GLU A 515 -5.67 9.57 -2.77
C GLU A 515 -7.07 10.17 -2.73
N ARG A 516 -7.87 9.91 -3.78
CA ARG A 516 -9.24 10.39 -3.98
C ARG A 516 -10.18 9.20 -4.06
N LEU A 517 -10.63 8.74 -2.90
CA LEU A 517 -11.45 7.54 -2.77
C LEU A 517 -12.93 7.91 -2.55
N ASN A 518 -13.84 7.09 -3.05
CA ASN A 518 -15.29 7.23 -2.78
C ASN A 518 -15.68 6.87 -1.34
N THR A 519 -14.69 6.54 -0.54
CA THR A 519 -14.83 6.17 0.88
C THR A 519 -14.28 7.24 1.83
N VAL A 520 -13.71 8.34 1.31
CA VAL A 520 -12.99 9.34 2.11
C VAL A 520 -13.56 10.73 1.87
N GLY A 521 -13.99 11.36 2.96
CA GLY A 521 -14.42 12.74 3.07
C GLY A 521 -13.65 13.48 4.18
N PHE A 522 -14.27 14.48 4.81
CA PHE A 522 -13.66 15.24 5.90
C PHE A 522 -14.69 16.07 6.66
N ARG A 523 -14.38 16.45 7.89
CA ARG A 523 -15.06 17.51 8.66
C ARG A 523 -14.07 18.51 9.18
N LEU A 524 -14.56 19.62 9.74
CA LEU A 524 -13.73 20.74 10.15
C LEU A 524 -13.81 20.98 11.66
N VAL A 525 -12.76 21.62 12.16
CA VAL A 525 -12.68 22.16 13.52
C VAL A 525 -12.33 23.63 13.50
N LEU A 526 -12.67 24.31 14.59
CA LEU A 526 -12.26 25.69 14.85
C LEU A 526 -11.72 25.75 16.29
N PRO A 527 -10.49 26.24 16.51
CA PRO A 527 -9.99 26.48 17.87
C PRO A 527 -10.93 27.42 18.62
N ALA A 528 -11.25 27.10 19.87
CA ALA A 528 -11.95 28.04 20.72
C ALA A 528 -10.97 29.15 21.17
N GLU A 529 -11.36 30.41 21.01
CA GLU A 529 -10.57 31.52 21.55
C GLU A 529 -10.46 31.38 23.07
N LYS A 530 -9.24 31.52 23.61
CA LYS A 530 -9.07 31.63 25.06
C LYS A 530 -9.74 32.94 25.48
N GLU A 531 -10.85 32.88 26.19
CA GLU A 531 -11.33 34.05 26.91
C GLU A 531 -10.18 34.57 27.78
N THR A 532 -9.62 35.69 27.40
CA THR A 532 -8.67 36.41 28.24
C THR A 532 -9.54 36.97 29.40
N VAL A 533 -9.60 36.21 30.48
CA VAL A 533 -10.16 36.75 31.74
C VAL A 533 -9.30 37.93 32.12
N GLN A 534 -9.85 39.13 31.94
CA GLN A 534 -9.27 40.37 32.42
C GLN A 534 -9.41 40.47 33.94
#